data_8f6920ed7f475fd3e0e9a19a5286e47c
#
_entry.id   8f6920ed7f475fd3e0e9a19a5286e47c
#
_cell.length_a   1.000
_cell.length_b   1.000
_cell.length_c   1.000
_cell.angle_alpha   90.00
_cell.angle_beta   90.00
_cell.angle_gamma   90.00
#
_symmetry.space_group_name_H-M   'P 1'
#
loop_
_entity.id
_entity.type
_entity.pdbx_description
1 polymer ?
#
loop_
_entity_poly.entity_id
_entity_poly.type
_entity_poly.pdbx_seq_one_letter_code
_entity_poly.pdbx_strand_id
1 'polypeptide(L)'
;ERHTLAKSKSIYICSECGAQSPQWLGRCPGCGKFGTLVEEIAQTPAPAAKKEKRERSASVRRPVPLSQVQEERFDRISSGIAELDTVLGGGIVPGSLVLIGGDPGIGKSTLLTEVAAHLSRAHRVLYVSAEESCSQVKMRCSRLKLDSSNLLLLNETCLEDIEEAIEEEKFVVIDSIQAVYT
;
A
#
# COMPACT_ATOMS: atom_id res chain seq x y z
N GLU A 1 -12.03 24.99 -21.58
CA GLU A 1 -10.92 25.51 -20.73
C GLU A 1 -9.75 24.53 -20.90
N ARG A 2 -8.60 25.09 -21.31
CA ARG A 2 -7.44 24.29 -21.74
C ARG A 2 -6.63 23.91 -20.50
N HIS A 3 -6.57 22.64 -20.15
CA HIS A 3 -5.61 22.14 -19.17
C HIS A 3 -4.19 22.24 -19.74
N THR A 4 -3.40 23.15 -19.20
CA THR A 4 -1.96 23.25 -19.45
C THR A 4 -1.25 22.19 -18.59
N LEU A 5 -0.81 21.12 -19.23
CA LEU A 5 0.09 20.13 -18.64
C LEU A 5 1.41 20.82 -18.24
N ALA A 6 1.75 20.74 -16.96
CA ALA A 6 3.03 21.20 -16.43
C ALA A 6 4.16 20.34 -17.03
N LYS A 7 5.10 20.98 -17.78
CA LYS A 7 6.29 20.32 -18.31
C LYS A 7 7.21 19.94 -17.13
N SER A 8 7.43 18.64 -16.92
CA SER A 8 8.51 18.13 -16.07
C SER A 8 9.85 18.64 -16.59
N LYS A 9 10.67 19.25 -15.73
CA LYS A 9 12.03 19.67 -16.09
C LYS A 9 12.97 18.50 -15.83
N SER A 10 13.54 17.94 -16.91
CA SER A 10 14.63 16.96 -16.80
C SER A 10 15.93 17.66 -16.44
N ILE A 11 16.75 17.05 -15.61
CA ILE A 11 18.14 17.41 -15.34
C ILE A 11 19.06 16.25 -15.72
N TYR A 12 20.27 16.54 -16.11
CA TYR A 12 21.26 15.56 -16.52
C TYR A 12 22.39 15.52 -15.49
N ILE A 13 22.64 14.34 -14.91
CA ILE A 13 23.65 14.12 -13.88
C ILE A 13 24.76 13.24 -14.44
N CYS A 14 26.00 13.67 -14.22
CA CYS A 14 27.16 12.88 -14.64
C CYS A 14 27.38 11.70 -13.72
N SER A 15 27.35 10.48 -14.24
CA SER A 15 27.59 9.24 -13.50
C SER A 15 29.00 9.13 -12.90
N GLU A 16 29.95 9.92 -13.36
CA GLU A 16 31.34 9.86 -12.93
C GLU A 16 31.71 10.89 -11.85
N CYS A 17 31.14 12.11 -11.92
CA CYS A 17 31.52 13.17 -10.99
C CYS A 17 30.34 13.88 -10.32
N GLY A 18 29.09 13.48 -10.61
CA GLY A 18 27.89 14.06 -10.00
C GLY A 18 27.56 15.48 -10.49
N ALA A 19 28.26 16.05 -11.47
CA ALA A 19 27.97 17.37 -12.00
C ALA A 19 26.60 17.39 -12.69
N GLN A 20 25.79 18.40 -12.39
CA GLN A 20 24.43 18.56 -12.94
C GLN A 20 24.41 19.55 -14.10
N SER A 21 23.58 19.29 -15.10
CA SER A 21 23.36 20.17 -16.26
C SER A 21 21.86 20.24 -16.58
N PRO A 22 21.30 21.41 -16.92
CA PRO A 22 19.92 21.54 -17.36
C PRO A 22 19.67 20.99 -18.77
N GLN A 23 20.73 20.63 -19.49
CA GLN A 23 20.67 20.11 -20.86
C GLN A 23 21.63 18.95 -21.01
N TRP A 24 21.29 18.02 -21.89
CA TRP A 24 22.22 16.97 -22.27
C TRP A 24 23.39 17.56 -23.06
N LEU A 25 24.59 17.31 -22.59
CA LEU A 25 25.84 17.71 -23.24
C LEU A 25 26.63 16.45 -23.55
N GLY A 26 27.14 16.34 -24.75
CA GLY A 26 27.98 15.20 -25.14
C GLY A 26 29.24 15.03 -24.29
N ARG A 27 29.68 16.11 -23.61
CA ARG A 27 30.82 16.15 -22.70
C ARG A 27 30.42 16.76 -21.36
N CYS A 28 30.78 16.10 -20.27
CA CYS A 28 30.50 16.61 -18.93
C CYS A 28 31.32 17.89 -18.65
N PRO A 29 30.69 19.01 -18.20
CA PRO A 29 31.40 20.24 -17.87
C PRO A 29 32.26 20.14 -16.61
N GLY A 30 31.97 19.17 -15.72
CA GLY A 30 32.72 18.97 -14.47
C GLY A 30 34.00 18.14 -14.65
N CYS A 31 33.90 16.95 -15.28
CA CYS A 31 35.06 16.06 -15.42
C CYS A 31 35.59 15.90 -16.84
N GLY A 32 34.93 16.49 -17.84
CA GLY A 32 35.38 16.47 -19.24
C GLY A 32 35.18 15.13 -19.97
N LYS A 33 34.62 14.09 -19.33
CA LYS A 33 34.34 12.79 -19.97
C LYS A 33 33.14 12.89 -20.91
N PHE A 34 33.14 12.07 -21.96
CA PHE A 34 32.06 12.01 -22.94
C PHE A 34 31.02 10.95 -22.57
N GLY A 35 29.74 11.19 -22.88
CA GLY A 35 28.65 10.22 -22.76
C GLY A 35 28.28 9.83 -21.32
N THR A 36 28.67 10.62 -20.32
CA THR A 36 28.48 10.32 -18.89
C THR A 36 27.28 11.03 -18.25
N LEU A 37 26.53 11.82 -19.02
CA LEU A 37 25.34 12.53 -18.55
C LEU A 37 24.10 11.66 -18.74
N VAL A 38 23.45 11.28 -17.63
CA VAL A 38 22.22 10.47 -17.58
C VAL A 38 21.06 11.41 -17.23
N GLU A 39 19.94 11.25 -17.92
CA GLU A 39 18.73 12.01 -17.65
C GLU A 39 18.07 11.55 -16.36
N GLU A 40 17.83 12.45 -15.44
CA GLU A 40 17.00 12.22 -14.25
C GLU A 40 15.84 13.22 -14.25
N ILE A 41 14.65 12.74 -13.89
CA ILE A 41 13.49 13.59 -13.73
C ILE A 41 13.73 14.46 -12.48
N ALA A 42 13.87 15.78 -12.68
CA ALA A 42 13.97 16.70 -11.55
C ALA A 42 12.66 16.63 -10.75
N GLN A 43 12.73 16.02 -9.56
CA GLN A 43 11.70 16.26 -8.55
C GLN A 43 11.80 17.74 -8.19
N THR A 44 10.98 18.58 -8.82
CA THR A 44 10.84 19.98 -8.44
C THR A 44 10.42 20.00 -6.98
N PRO A 45 11.20 20.61 -6.07
CA PRO A 45 10.68 20.90 -4.75
C PRO A 45 9.46 21.80 -4.98
N ALA A 46 8.28 21.33 -4.59
CA ALA A 46 7.07 22.13 -4.58
C ALA A 46 7.39 23.46 -3.88
N PRO A 47 6.89 24.62 -4.39
CA PRO A 47 7.10 25.89 -3.73
C PRO A 47 6.65 25.73 -2.29
N ALA A 48 7.51 26.15 -1.36
CA ALA A 48 7.28 26.05 0.06
C ALA A 48 5.96 26.74 0.42
N ALA A 49 4.86 25.99 0.31
CA ALA A 49 3.66 26.29 1.06
C ALA A 49 4.13 26.25 2.52
N LYS A 50 3.92 27.34 3.22
CA LYS A 50 4.16 27.46 4.65
C LYS A 50 3.66 26.15 5.28
N LYS A 51 4.59 25.24 5.59
CA LYS A 51 4.32 24.14 6.48
C LYS A 51 3.88 24.80 7.78
N GLU A 52 2.58 24.92 7.97
CA GLU A 52 2.08 24.92 9.32
C GLU A 52 2.74 23.72 9.97
N LYS A 53 3.59 24.04 10.92
CA LYS A 53 4.21 23.10 11.80
C LYS A 53 3.05 22.36 12.49
N ARG A 54 2.53 21.30 11.84
CA ARG A 54 1.90 20.24 12.60
C ARG A 54 3.02 19.83 13.54
N GLU A 55 2.94 20.33 14.75
CA GLU A 55 3.69 19.83 15.88
C GLU A 55 3.34 18.33 15.96
N ARG A 56 4.06 17.54 15.16
CA ARG A 56 4.32 16.18 15.56
C ARG A 56 5.14 16.37 16.82
N SER A 57 4.46 16.45 17.93
CA SER A 57 5.00 16.08 19.21
C SER A 57 5.47 14.64 19.04
N ALA A 58 6.61 14.49 18.39
CA ALA A 58 7.41 13.30 18.46
C ALA A 58 7.94 13.31 19.89
N SER A 59 7.07 12.94 20.81
CA SER A 59 7.55 12.39 22.08
C SER A 59 8.42 11.22 21.64
N VAL A 60 9.73 11.43 21.74
CA VAL A 60 10.71 10.36 21.52
C VAL A 60 10.26 9.25 22.46
N ARG A 61 9.61 8.21 21.91
CA ARG A 61 9.14 7.07 22.69
C ARG A 61 10.39 6.41 23.26
N ARG A 62 10.63 6.62 24.54
CA ARG A 62 11.76 5.99 25.24
C ARG A 62 11.43 4.51 25.44
N PRO A 63 12.42 3.61 25.32
CA PRO A 63 12.23 2.22 25.68
C PRO A 63 11.73 2.12 27.14
N VAL A 64 10.72 1.28 27.35
CA VAL A 64 10.21 1.01 28.71
C VAL A 64 10.48 -0.45 29.05
N PRO A 65 10.83 -0.77 30.33
CA PRO A 65 10.96 -2.15 30.78
C PRO A 65 9.66 -2.93 30.58
N LEU A 66 9.75 -4.20 30.24
CA LEU A 66 8.59 -5.08 30.05
C LEU A 66 7.63 -5.07 31.26
N SER A 67 8.18 -5.00 32.48
CA SER A 67 7.40 -4.96 33.72
C SER A 67 6.54 -3.70 33.88
N GLN A 68 6.79 -2.65 33.10
CA GLN A 68 6.02 -1.39 33.12
C GLN A 68 5.00 -1.33 31.97
N VAL A 69 5.01 -2.31 31.05
CA VAL A 69 4.03 -2.39 29.97
C VAL A 69 2.75 -2.98 30.53
N GLN A 70 1.65 -2.24 30.40
CA GLN A 70 0.32 -2.76 30.76
C GLN A 70 -0.15 -3.73 29.69
N GLU A 71 -0.72 -4.85 30.11
CA GLU A 71 -1.37 -5.79 29.20
C GLU A 71 -2.68 -5.18 28.70
N GLU A 72 -2.75 -4.88 27.43
CA GLU A 72 -3.99 -4.51 26.76
C GLU A 72 -4.68 -5.79 26.28
N ARG A 73 -5.93 -5.99 26.68
CA ARG A 73 -6.78 -7.05 26.14
C ARG A 73 -7.51 -6.50 24.93
N PHE A 74 -7.25 -7.09 23.78
CA PHE A 74 -7.97 -6.77 22.54
C PHE A 74 -9.09 -7.81 22.34
N ASP A 75 -10.30 -7.33 22.08
CA ASP A 75 -11.38 -8.18 21.59
C ASP A 75 -11.02 -8.63 20.17
N ARG A 76 -10.78 -9.93 20.03
CA ARG A 76 -10.40 -10.51 18.75
C ARG A 76 -11.65 -10.75 17.91
N ILE A 77 -11.50 -10.55 16.62
CA ILE A 77 -12.57 -10.71 15.64
C ILE A 77 -12.34 -12.03 14.89
N SER A 78 -13.32 -12.92 14.89
CA SER A 78 -13.19 -14.19 14.17
C SER A 78 -13.07 -13.96 12.67
N SER A 79 -12.14 -14.66 12.05
CA SER A 79 -11.99 -14.72 10.59
C SER A 79 -13.09 -15.53 9.91
N GLY A 80 -13.86 -16.31 10.68
CA GLY A 80 -14.82 -17.30 10.20
C GLY A 80 -14.23 -18.65 9.86
N ILE A 81 -12.92 -18.83 10.02
CA ILE A 81 -12.19 -20.05 9.75
C ILE A 81 -11.44 -20.44 11.02
N ALA A 82 -11.87 -21.54 11.67
CA ALA A 82 -11.38 -21.93 12.98
C ALA A 82 -9.87 -22.20 13.02
N GLU A 83 -9.33 -22.80 11.97
CA GLU A 83 -7.91 -23.09 11.83
C GLU A 83 -7.10 -21.78 11.74
N LEU A 84 -7.57 -20.80 10.97
CA LEU A 84 -6.95 -19.50 10.86
C LEU A 84 -7.02 -18.75 12.20
N ASP A 85 -8.18 -18.76 12.85
CA ASP A 85 -8.34 -18.15 14.18
C ASP A 85 -7.38 -18.77 15.20
N THR A 86 -7.17 -20.09 15.14
CA THR A 86 -6.20 -20.80 16.01
C THR A 86 -4.77 -20.27 15.76
N VAL A 87 -4.36 -20.15 14.49
CA VAL A 87 -3.03 -19.63 14.12
C VAL A 87 -2.87 -18.18 14.57
N LEU A 88 -3.93 -17.37 14.47
CA LEU A 88 -3.95 -15.97 14.91
C LEU A 88 -4.09 -15.81 16.44
N GLY A 89 -4.13 -16.91 17.20
CA GLY A 89 -4.25 -16.88 18.65
C GLY A 89 -5.65 -16.50 19.14
N GLY A 90 -6.70 -16.86 18.38
CA GLY A 90 -8.10 -16.67 18.72
C GLY A 90 -8.84 -15.64 17.84
N GLY A 91 -8.24 -15.22 16.73
CA GLY A 91 -8.84 -14.29 15.76
C GLY A 91 -8.00 -13.06 15.49
N ILE A 92 -8.51 -12.18 14.64
CA ILE A 92 -7.84 -10.96 14.16
C ILE A 92 -7.88 -9.89 15.26
N VAL A 93 -6.73 -9.32 15.57
CA VAL A 93 -6.62 -8.17 16.50
C VAL A 93 -6.88 -6.88 15.73
N PRO A 94 -7.77 -5.99 16.21
CA PRO A 94 -7.97 -4.69 15.59
C PRO A 94 -6.66 -3.90 15.47
N GLY A 95 -6.41 -3.29 14.30
CA GLY A 95 -5.18 -2.55 14.02
C GLY A 95 -3.96 -3.42 13.71
N SER A 96 -4.10 -4.75 13.64
CA SER A 96 -3.01 -5.64 13.23
C SER A 96 -2.90 -5.73 11.71
N LEU A 97 -1.68 -6.02 11.23
CA LEU A 97 -1.39 -6.44 9.88
C LEU A 97 -1.16 -7.96 9.85
N VAL A 98 -1.89 -8.66 8.98
CA VAL A 98 -1.72 -10.11 8.78
C VAL A 98 -1.20 -10.35 7.37
N LEU A 99 -0.04 -10.99 7.25
CA LEU A 99 0.53 -11.39 5.97
C LEU A 99 0.33 -12.89 5.75
N ILE A 100 -0.30 -13.27 4.64
CA ILE A 100 -0.51 -14.66 4.23
C ILE A 100 0.41 -14.97 3.05
N GLY A 101 1.45 -15.74 3.31
CA GLY A 101 2.42 -16.21 2.31
C GLY A 101 2.18 -17.65 1.89
N GLY A 102 2.67 -18.04 0.72
CA GLY A 102 2.62 -19.41 0.21
C GLY A 102 2.82 -19.46 -1.31
N ASP A 103 2.99 -20.68 -1.84
CA ASP A 103 3.24 -20.92 -3.26
C ASP A 103 2.05 -20.48 -4.14
N PRO A 104 2.29 -20.14 -5.41
CA PRO A 104 1.23 -19.88 -6.37
C PRO A 104 0.25 -21.07 -6.44
N GLY A 105 -1.05 -20.75 -6.51
CA GLY A 105 -2.10 -21.79 -6.66
C GLY A 105 -2.50 -22.54 -5.36
N ILE A 106 -1.85 -22.29 -4.21
CA ILE A 106 -2.17 -22.99 -2.95
C ILE A 106 -3.53 -22.59 -2.33
N GLY A 107 -4.16 -21.53 -2.84
CA GLY A 107 -5.49 -21.12 -2.39
C GLY A 107 -5.52 -19.83 -1.56
N LYS A 108 -4.44 -19.02 -1.53
CA LYS A 108 -4.39 -17.75 -0.76
C LYS A 108 -5.58 -16.83 -1.07
N SER A 109 -5.82 -16.54 -2.33
CA SER A 109 -6.92 -15.67 -2.77
C SER A 109 -8.30 -16.26 -2.43
N THR A 110 -8.45 -17.57 -2.43
CA THR A 110 -9.67 -18.25 -1.98
C THR A 110 -9.89 -18.03 -0.49
N LEU A 111 -8.87 -18.29 0.32
CA LEU A 111 -8.89 -18.06 1.76
C LEU A 111 -9.21 -16.60 2.11
N LEU A 112 -8.53 -15.64 1.45
CA LEU A 112 -8.76 -14.21 1.66
C LEU A 112 -10.19 -13.81 1.28
N THR A 113 -10.74 -14.37 0.20
CA THR A 113 -12.13 -14.12 -0.22
C THR A 113 -13.13 -14.63 0.81
N GLU A 114 -12.92 -15.83 1.37
CA GLU A 114 -13.79 -16.40 2.42
C GLU A 114 -13.75 -15.58 3.70
N VAL A 115 -12.56 -15.19 4.15
CA VAL A 115 -12.37 -14.30 5.31
C VAL A 115 -13.06 -12.95 5.10
N ALA A 116 -12.81 -12.31 3.94
CA ALA A 116 -13.42 -11.03 3.62
C ALA A 116 -14.96 -11.10 3.60
N ALA A 117 -15.51 -12.14 3.00
CA ALA A 117 -16.96 -12.36 2.96
C ALA A 117 -17.53 -12.65 4.36
N HIS A 118 -16.83 -13.38 5.22
CA HIS A 118 -17.26 -13.60 6.60
C HIS A 118 -17.27 -12.28 7.39
N LEU A 119 -16.18 -11.54 7.35
CA LEU A 119 -16.06 -10.24 8.05
C LEU A 119 -17.09 -9.23 7.56
N SER A 120 -17.43 -9.26 6.27
CA SER A 120 -18.38 -8.33 5.68
C SER A 120 -19.84 -8.53 6.12
N ARG A 121 -20.15 -9.62 6.84
CA ARG A 121 -21.47 -9.80 7.47
C ARG A 121 -21.75 -8.81 8.60
N ALA A 122 -20.67 -8.33 9.25
CA ALA A 122 -20.78 -7.43 10.40
C ALA A 122 -20.04 -6.09 10.19
N HIS A 123 -19.16 -5.99 9.20
CA HIS A 123 -18.29 -4.84 8.99
C HIS A 123 -18.22 -4.45 7.52
N ARG A 124 -17.89 -3.21 7.23
CA ARG A 124 -17.46 -2.81 5.87
C ARG A 124 -16.06 -3.35 5.62
N VAL A 125 -15.88 -4.01 4.49
CA VAL A 125 -14.62 -4.65 4.07
C VAL A 125 -14.29 -4.20 2.66
N LEU A 126 -13.09 -3.68 2.45
CA LEU A 126 -12.54 -3.40 1.12
C LEU A 126 -11.63 -4.56 0.70
N TYR A 127 -11.93 -5.16 -0.44
CA TYR A 127 -11.08 -6.15 -1.09
C TYR A 127 -10.43 -5.52 -2.31
N VAL A 128 -9.15 -5.22 -2.20
CA VAL A 128 -8.33 -4.71 -3.30
C VAL A 128 -7.74 -5.91 -4.05
N SER A 129 -8.11 -6.02 -5.32
CA SER A 129 -7.57 -7.03 -6.22
C SER A 129 -6.59 -6.37 -7.18
N ALA A 130 -5.30 -6.61 -6.96
CA ALA A 130 -4.24 -6.05 -7.78
C ALA A 130 -3.90 -6.92 -9.02
N GLU A 131 -4.34 -8.18 -9.05
CA GLU A 131 -4.03 -9.12 -10.13
C GLU A 131 -5.27 -9.52 -10.95
N GLU A 132 -6.44 -9.60 -10.31
CA GLU A 132 -7.67 -10.06 -10.95
C GLU A 132 -8.70 -8.93 -11.06
N SER A 133 -9.51 -8.95 -12.10
CA SER A 133 -10.63 -8.01 -12.22
C SER A 133 -11.72 -8.26 -11.16
N CYS A 134 -12.49 -7.23 -10.83
CA CYS A 134 -13.65 -7.36 -9.93
C CYS A 134 -14.63 -8.46 -10.39
N SER A 135 -14.77 -8.65 -11.71
CA SER A 135 -15.64 -9.71 -12.28
C SER A 135 -15.12 -11.12 -11.96
N GLN A 136 -13.81 -11.33 -11.98
CA GLN A 136 -13.19 -12.63 -11.62
C GLN A 136 -13.34 -12.90 -10.13
N VAL A 137 -13.12 -11.89 -9.27
CA VAL A 137 -13.38 -12.00 -7.84
C VAL A 137 -14.87 -12.32 -7.58
N LYS A 138 -15.80 -11.64 -8.25
CA LYS A 138 -17.24 -11.91 -8.14
C LYS A 138 -17.59 -13.34 -8.57
N MET A 139 -17.01 -13.84 -9.66
CA MET A 139 -17.20 -15.26 -10.07
C MET A 139 -16.69 -16.23 -9.02
N ARG A 140 -15.55 -15.94 -8.37
CA ARG A 140 -15.02 -16.73 -7.26
C ARG A 140 -15.99 -16.72 -6.08
N CYS A 141 -16.49 -15.56 -5.67
CA CYS A 141 -17.50 -15.44 -4.62
C CYS A 141 -18.74 -16.28 -4.94
N SER A 142 -19.25 -16.19 -6.17
CA SER A 142 -20.43 -16.96 -6.60
C SER A 142 -20.21 -18.47 -6.54
N ARG A 143 -19.03 -18.95 -6.97
CA ARG A 143 -18.66 -20.37 -6.91
C ARG A 143 -18.59 -20.87 -5.46
N LEU A 144 -18.10 -20.03 -4.55
CA LEU A 144 -17.99 -20.34 -3.12
C LEU A 144 -19.30 -20.08 -2.36
N LYS A 145 -20.36 -19.62 -3.05
CA LYS A 145 -21.65 -19.22 -2.47
C LYS A 145 -21.53 -18.16 -1.38
N LEU A 146 -20.58 -17.25 -1.58
CA LEU A 146 -20.35 -16.09 -0.73
C LEU A 146 -21.12 -14.90 -1.30
N ASP A 147 -21.87 -14.22 -0.45
CA ASP A 147 -22.56 -12.98 -0.80
C ASP A 147 -22.55 -12.02 0.40
N SER A 148 -22.29 -10.76 0.13
CA SER A 148 -22.38 -9.69 1.13
C SER A 148 -22.46 -8.32 0.48
N SER A 149 -23.40 -7.51 0.94
CA SER A 149 -23.54 -6.11 0.51
C SER A 149 -22.45 -5.19 1.07
N ASN A 150 -21.76 -5.61 2.14
CA ASN A 150 -20.69 -4.83 2.79
C ASN A 150 -19.28 -5.20 2.32
N LEU A 151 -19.15 -6.11 1.34
CA LEU A 151 -17.89 -6.43 0.70
C LEU A 151 -17.73 -5.57 -0.55
N LEU A 152 -16.84 -4.61 -0.48
CA LEU A 152 -16.50 -3.70 -1.57
C LEU A 152 -15.31 -4.26 -2.33
N LEU A 153 -15.34 -4.16 -3.66
CA LEU A 153 -14.24 -4.62 -4.52
C LEU A 153 -13.61 -3.41 -5.21
N LEU A 154 -12.30 -3.33 -5.17
CA LEU A 154 -11.50 -2.35 -5.89
C LEU A 154 -10.46 -3.09 -6.74
N ASN A 155 -10.34 -2.73 -8.00
CA ASN A 155 -9.25 -3.22 -8.86
C ASN A 155 -8.28 -2.07 -9.07
N GLU A 156 -7.23 -2.03 -8.25
CA GLU A 156 -6.21 -0.97 -8.24
C GLU A 156 -4.86 -1.53 -7.82
N THR A 157 -3.78 -0.90 -8.30
CA THR A 157 -2.39 -1.29 -8.05
C THR A 157 -1.54 -0.13 -7.52
N CYS A 158 -1.99 1.12 -7.65
CA CYS A 158 -1.34 2.29 -7.07
C CYS A 158 -1.72 2.42 -5.59
N LEU A 159 -0.72 2.44 -4.71
CA LEU A 159 -0.95 2.49 -3.26
C LEU A 159 -1.67 3.78 -2.85
N GLU A 160 -1.31 4.91 -3.45
CA GLU A 160 -1.92 6.21 -3.16
C GLU A 160 -3.42 6.22 -3.49
N ASP A 161 -3.80 5.62 -4.62
CA ASP A 161 -5.20 5.52 -5.04
C ASP A 161 -5.97 4.53 -4.15
N ILE A 162 -5.31 3.45 -3.70
CA ILE A 162 -5.88 2.52 -2.71
C ILE A 162 -6.11 3.23 -1.37
N GLU A 163 -5.13 4.02 -0.89
CA GLU A 163 -5.26 4.79 0.37
C GLU A 163 -6.38 5.83 0.28
N GLU A 164 -6.54 6.50 -0.86
CA GLU A 164 -7.62 7.47 -1.08
C GLU A 164 -9.01 6.81 -1.13
N ALA A 165 -9.07 5.57 -1.59
CA ALA A 165 -10.32 4.81 -1.68
C ALA A 165 -10.80 4.25 -0.33
N ILE A 166 -9.96 4.25 0.71
CA ILE A 166 -10.32 3.78 2.06
C ILE A 166 -11.06 4.92 2.79
N GLU A 167 -12.32 4.70 3.11
CA GLU A 167 -13.15 5.66 3.84
C GLU A 167 -13.45 5.19 5.27
N GLU A 168 -14.44 4.30 5.41
CA GLU A 168 -14.96 3.80 6.70
C GLU A 168 -14.79 2.28 6.84
N GLU A 169 -13.98 1.67 5.97
CA GLU A 169 -13.76 0.24 5.99
C GLU A 169 -12.96 -0.18 7.22
N LYS A 170 -13.50 -1.16 7.94
CA LYS A 170 -12.85 -1.69 9.14
C LYS A 170 -11.74 -2.68 8.81
N PHE A 171 -11.85 -3.32 7.65
CA PHE A 171 -10.87 -4.27 7.13
C PHE A 171 -10.54 -3.95 5.68
N VAL A 172 -9.26 -4.04 5.37
CA VAL A 172 -8.74 -3.95 4.00
C VAL A 172 -7.97 -5.23 3.70
N VAL A 173 -8.33 -5.88 2.61
CA VAL A 173 -7.62 -7.05 2.07
C VAL A 173 -6.94 -6.64 0.79
N ILE A 174 -5.65 -6.96 0.64
CA ILE A 174 -4.89 -6.69 -0.59
C ILE A 174 -4.41 -8.02 -1.17
N ASP A 175 -4.84 -8.35 -2.38
CA ASP A 175 -4.53 -9.58 -3.10
C ASP A 175 -4.06 -9.30 -4.54
N SER A 176 -2.73 -9.28 -4.79
CA SER A 176 -1.63 -9.49 -3.85
C SER A 176 -0.78 -8.23 -3.70
N ILE A 177 -0.11 -8.11 -2.56
CA ILE A 177 0.81 -6.98 -2.28
C ILE A 177 1.98 -6.90 -3.29
N GLN A 178 2.30 -7.99 -3.98
CA GLN A 178 3.39 -8.06 -4.96
C GLN A 178 3.10 -7.26 -6.23
N ALA A 179 1.83 -7.01 -6.53
CA ALA A 179 1.40 -6.24 -7.70
C ALA A 179 1.18 -4.75 -7.37
N VAL A 180 1.23 -4.35 -6.10
CA VAL A 180 1.04 -2.96 -5.66
C VAL A 180 2.37 -2.19 -5.76
N TYR A 181 2.30 -0.94 -6.22
CA TYR A 181 3.43 -0.03 -6.36
C TYR A 181 3.08 1.37 -5.81
N THR A 182 4.10 2.23 -5.58
CA THR A 182 4.03 3.64 -5.14
C THR A 182 4.56 4.58 -6.21
#